data_14f8b7a2e6d2d891b6575a4da084e0f7
#
_entry.id   14f8b7a2e6d2d891b6575a4da084e0f7
#
_cell.length_a   1.000
_cell.length_b   1.000
_cell.length_c   1.000
_cell.angle_alpha   90.00
_cell.angle_beta   90.00
_cell.angle_gamma   90.00
#
_symmetry.space_group_name_H-M   'P 1'
#
loop_
_entity.id
_entity.type
_entity.pdbx_description
1 polymer ?
#
loop_
_entity_poly.entity_id
_entity_poly.type
_entity_poly.pdbx_seq_one_letter_code
_entity_poly.pdbx_strand_id
1 'polypeptide(L)'
;DSPTVEEVNIVKMQKHVFFSSEEAANAFKEKGCTNVSAVPLGFDPDFKEIPKDFDKEVIHFGLIGKFERRKNTQSLIQLWLKKYGNNPKYQLSCLVNNSFLNQEQMQQAVNSSTMNQHWSNVNFLPHLKTNEEVNMLMNNIDIDLSGLSNGEGWNLPAFNATALGKWSLVSNCSSHKDWATKENAILIEPIGKQPCYDNVFFKEGAPFNQGNYYKLDGK
;
A
#
# COMPACT_ATOMS: atom_id res chain seq x y z
N ASP A 1 -6.55 14.24 -0.54
CA ASP A 1 -7.87 14.44 0.10
C ASP A 1 -8.55 15.77 -0.26
N SER A 2 -7.96 16.57 -1.14
CA SER A 2 -8.54 17.87 -1.50
C SER A 2 -8.27 18.16 -2.98
N PRO A 3 -9.22 17.89 -3.88
CA PRO A 3 -9.04 18.19 -5.29
C PRO A 3 -8.83 19.68 -5.54
N THR A 4 -7.98 20.02 -6.48
CA THR A 4 -7.72 21.38 -6.93
C THR A 4 -8.93 21.94 -7.71
N VAL A 5 -8.93 23.25 -7.91
CA VAL A 5 -9.96 23.91 -8.72
C VAL A 5 -9.94 23.39 -10.16
N GLU A 6 -8.74 23.15 -10.71
CA GLU A 6 -8.55 22.64 -12.07
C GLU A 6 -9.11 21.21 -12.19
N GLU A 7 -8.82 20.32 -11.25
CA GLU A 7 -9.34 18.96 -11.22
C GLU A 7 -10.87 18.94 -11.12
N VAL A 8 -11.44 19.78 -10.25
CA VAL A 8 -12.90 19.96 -10.13
C VAL A 8 -13.51 20.43 -11.43
N ASN A 9 -12.89 21.41 -12.10
CA ASN A 9 -13.37 21.91 -13.39
C ASN A 9 -13.31 20.84 -14.47
N ILE A 10 -12.21 20.06 -14.53
CA ILE A 10 -12.09 18.94 -15.48
C ILE A 10 -13.20 17.92 -15.25
N VAL A 11 -13.44 17.53 -13.99
CA VAL A 11 -14.51 16.58 -13.64
C VAL A 11 -15.88 17.11 -14.05
N LYS A 12 -16.19 18.38 -13.78
CA LYS A 12 -17.48 19.00 -14.17
C LYS A 12 -17.70 19.04 -15.67
N MET A 13 -16.67 19.06 -16.48
CA MET A 13 -16.75 19.03 -17.94
C MET A 13 -17.06 17.62 -18.51
N GLN A 14 -16.90 16.56 -17.71
CA GLN A 14 -17.16 15.19 -18.16
C GLN A 14 -18.65 14.86 -18.08
N LYS A 15 -19.10 13.91 -18.89
CA LYS A 15 -20.47 13.39 -18.79
C LYS A 15 -20.70 12.70 -17.44
N HIS A 16 -19.76 11.87 -17.02
CA HIS A 16 -19.72 11.21 -15.73
C HIS A 16 -18.30 10.74 -15.43
N VAL A 17 -17.89 10.74 -14.15
CA VAL A 17 -16.57 10.26 -13.70
C VAL A 17 -16.76 9.19 -12.63
N PHE A 18 -16.09 8.06 -12.80
CA PHE A 18 -16.10 6.96 -11.84
C PHE A 18 -14.78 6.94 -11.07
N PHE A 19 -14.87 6.89 -9.77
CA PHE A 19 -13.74 6.70 -8.87
C PHE A 19 -13.73 5.28 -8.31
N SER A 20 -12.57 4.75 -7.97
CA SER A 20 -12.45 3.41 -7.37
C SER A 20 -12.95 3.36 -5.91
N SER A 21 -13.14 4.50 -5.25
CA SER A 21 -13.55 4.54 -3.84
C SER A 21 -14.57 5.63 -3.55
N GLU A 22 -15.39 5.41 -2.53
CA GLU A 22 -16.35 6.39 -2.04
C GLU A 22 -15.66 7.65 -1.49
N GLU A 23 -14.53 7.51 -0.79
CA GLU A 23 -13.78 8.68 -0.28
C GLU A 23 -13.35 9.59 -1.44
N ALA A 24 -12.83 9.02 -2.53
CA ALA A 24 -12.44 9.80 -3.70
C ALA A 24 -13.66 10.47 -4.37
N ALA A 25 -14.74 9.74 -4.58
CA ALA A 25 -15.97 10.30 -5.15
C ALA A 25 -16.55 11.42 -4.26
N ASN A 26 -16.56 11.23 -2.95
CA ASN A 26 -17.10 12.21 -1.99
C ASN A 26 -16.25 13.48 -1.94
N ALA A 27 -14.92 13.39 -2.06
CA ALA A 27 -14.06 14.56 -2.14
C ALA A 27 -14.44 15.52 -3.29
N PHE A 28 -14.87 14.96 -4.43
CA PHE A 28 -15.39 15.76 -5.55
C PHE A 28 -16.84 16.19 -5.39
N LYS A 29 -17.70 15.37 -4.77
CA LYS A 29 -19.08 15.76 -4.42
C LYS A 29 -19.10 16.97 -3.49
N GLU A 30 -18.22 17.00 -2.48
CA GLU A 30 -18.05 18.15 -1.56
C GLU A 30 -17.64 19.44 -2.27
N LYS A 31 -16.99 19.34 -3.44
CA LYS A 31 -16.64 20.48 -4.31
C LYS A 31 -17.74 20.81 -5.34
N GLY A 32 -18.92 20.21 -5.22
CA GLY A 32 -20.08 20.48 -6.07
C GLY A 32 -20.04 19.75 -7.41
N CYS A 33 -19.34 18.64 -7.53
CA CYS A 33 -19.45 17.73 -8.68
C CYS A 33 -20.65 16.79 -8.46
N THR A 34 -21.65 16.85 -9.34
CA THR A 34 -22.86 16.01 -9.29
C THR A 34 -22.77 14.80 -10.20
N ASN A 35 -21.78 14.76 -11.07
CA ASN A 35 -21.56 13.76 -12.11
C ASN A 35 -20.46 12.75 -11.73
N VAL A 36 -20.40 12.36 -10.46
CA VAL A 36 -19.40 11.43 -9.95
C VAL A 36 -20.02 10.29 -9.17
N SER A 37 -19.45 9.09 -9.30
CA SER A 37 -19.84 7.90 -8.55
C SER A 37 -18.61 7.08 -8.17
N ALA A 38 -18.73 6.27 -7.13
CA ALA A 38 -17.75 5.22 -6.84
C ALA A 38 -18.14 3.93 -7.56
N VAL A 39 -17.14 3.25 -8.09
CA VAL A 39 -17.26 1.89 -8.64
C VAL A 39 -16.11 1.07 -8.07
N PRO A 40 -16.39 0.19 -7.11
CA PRO A 40 -15.36 -0.66 -6.49
C PRO A 40 -14.61 -1.50 -7.51
N LEU A 41 -13.32 -1.72 -7.27
CA LEU A 41 -12.56 -2.68 -8.07
C LEU A 41 -12.93 -4.11 -7.67
N GLY A 42 -13.02 -4.99 -8.67
CA GLY A 42 -13.27 -6.41 -8.45
C GLY A 42 -12.02 -7.19 -8.03
N PHE A 43 -12.24 -8.40 -7.55
CA PHE A 43 -11.16 -9.36 -7.31
C PHE A 43 -10.76 -10.00 -8.64
N ASP A 44 -9.46 -10.02 -8.92
CA ASP A 44 -8.92 -10.54 -10.18
C ASP A 44 -8.92 -12.09 -10.15
N PRO A 45 -9.45 -12.78 -11.18
CA PRO A 45 -9.49 -14.24 -11.23
C PRO A 45 -8.12 -14.94 -11.27
N ASP A 46 -7.05 -14.20 -11.57
CA ASP A 46 -5.68 -14.73 -11.50
C ASP A 46 -5.25 -14.99 -10.04
N PHE A 47 -5.90 -14.31 -9.08
CA PHE A 47 -5.67 -14.56 -7.66
C PHE A 47 -6.61 -15.64 -7.15
N LYS A 48 -6.03 -16.74 -6.69
CA LYS A 48 -6.75 -17.89 -6.15
C LYS A 48 -5.96 -18.52 -5.03
N GLU A 49 -6.66 -19.15 -4.12
CA GLU A 49 -6.04 -19.91 -3.06
C GLU A 49 -5.28 -21.13 -3.65
N ILE A 50 -4.03 -21.24 -3.27
CA ILE A 50 -3.17 -22.39 -3.56
C ILE A 50 -2.43 -22.80 -2.28
N PRO A 51 -2.02 -24.07 -2.12
CA PRO A 51 -1.29 -24.52 -0.95
C PRO A 51 -0.03 -23.68 -0.70
N LYS A 52 0.23 -23.35 0.56
CA LYS A 52 1.46 -22.67 0.96
C LYS A 52 2.67 -23.61 0.76
N ASP A 53 3.60 -23.17 -0.06
CA ASP A 53 4.87 -23.84 -0.34
C ASP A 53 6.03 -23.10 0.33
N PHE A 54 5.86 -22.81 1.60
CA PHE A 54 6.86 -22.17 2.46
C PHE A 54 6.89 -22.89 3.81
N ASP A 55 8.02 -22.81 4.51
CA ASP A 55 8.19 -23.45 5.83
C ASP A 55 7.05 -23.04 6.77
N LYS A 56 6.28 -24.05 7.22
CA LYS A 56 5.08 -23.84 8.06
C LYS A 56 5.43 -23.44 9.49
N GLU A 57 6.67 -23.69 9.93
CA GLU A 57 7.15 -23.30 11.25
C GLU A 57 7.60 -21.83 11.30
N VAL A 58 7.73 -21.18 10.13
CA VAL A 58 8.10 -19.78 10.00
C VAL A 58 6.87 -18.93 9.73
N ILE A 59 6.66 -17.87 10.53
CA ILE A 59 5.65 -16.85 10.26
C ILE A 59 6.18 -15.91 9.17
N HIS A 60 5.54 -15.93 8.02
CA HIS A 60 5.97 -15.22 6.83
C HIS A 60 5.16 -13.94 6.62
N PHE A 61 5.82 -12.80 6.68
CA PHE A 61 5.26 -11.49 6.40
C PHE A 61 5.51 -11.10 4.95
N GLY A 62 4.52 -10.44 4.34
CA GLY A 62 4.63 -9.83 3.01
C GLY A 62 4.49 -8.33 3.06
N LEU A 63 5.31 -7.63 2.28
CA LEU A 63 5.16 -6.21 2.00
C LEU A 63 5.23 -6.01 0.48
N ILE A 64 4.09 -5.73 -0.13
CA ILE A 64 3.93 -5.67 -1.58
C ILE A 64 3.47 -4.26 -1.98
N GLY A 65 4.16 -3.64 -2.91
CA GLY A 65 3.75 -2.36 -3.43
C GLY A 65 4.89 -1.47 -3.91
N LYS A 66 4.58 -0.21 -4.15
CA LYS A 66 5.56 0.76 -4.60
C LYS A 66 6.43 1.23 -3.44
N PHE A 67 7.75 1.31 -3.66
CA PHE A 67 8.65 1.87 -2.66
C PHE A 67 8.47 3.40 -2.62
N GLU A 68 7.64 3.88 -1.70
CA GLU A 68 7.39 5.31 -1.54
C GLU A 68 6.97 5.67 -0.10
N ARG A 69 7.11 6.97 0.24
CA ARG A 69 6.82 7.48 1.58
C ARG A 69 5.37 7.29 1.99
N ARG A 70 4.43 7.53 1.08
CA ARG A 70 2.98 7.35 1.33
C ARG A 70 2.62 5.93 1.76
N LYS A 71 3.33 4.93 1.23
CA LYS A 71 3.17 3.50 1.58
C LYS A 71 3.95 3.08 2.83
N ASN A 72 4.61 4.01 3.50
CA ASN A 72 5.43 3.74 4.71
C ASN A 72 6.50 2.65 4.52
N THR A 73 6.88 2.32 3.29
CA THR A 73 7.70 1.15 2.95
C THR A 73 8.97 1.07 3.79
N GLN A 74 9.77 2.15 3.82
CA GLN A 74 11.00 2.18 4.60
C GLN A 74 10.74 2.03 6.10
N SER A 75 9.77 2.74 6.64
CA SER A 75 9.44 2.71 8.06
C SER A 75 8.94 1.34 8.50
N LEU A 76 8.11 0.68 7.69
CA LEU A 76 7.61 -0.66 7.97
C LEU A 76 8.72 -1.69 8.00
N ILE A 77 9.66 -1.64 7.04
CA ILE A 77 10.84 -2.51 7.04
C ILE A 77 11.67 -2.29 8.30
N GLN A 78 11.98 -1.04 8.65
CA GLN A 78 12.77 -0.71 9.85
C GLN A 78 12.10 -1.16 11.15
N LEU A 79 10.78 -0.96 11.29
CA LEU A 79 10.00 -1.40 12.45
C LEU A 79 10.00 -2.93 12.57
N TRP A 80 9.80 -3.61 11.43
CA TRP A 80 9.82 -5.06 11.39
C TRP A 80 11.20 -5.61 11.78
N LEU A 81 12.28 -5.04 11.23
CA LEU A 81 13.67 -5.43 11.56
C LEU A 81 13.99 -5.21 13.02
N LYS A 82 13.55 -4.09 13.59
CA LYS A 82 13.76 -3.79 15.02
C LYS A 82 13.11 -4.84 15.92
N LYS A 83 12.01 -5.44 15.50
CA LYS A 83 11.24 -6.40 16.29
C LYS A 83 11.63 -7.84 16.03
N TYR A 84 11.89 -8.20 14.77
CA TYR A 84 12.03 -9.58 14.32
C TYR A 84 13.35 -9.88 13.59
N GLY A 85 14.20 -8.86 13.39
CA GLY A 85 15.44 -9.02 12.64
C GLY A 85 16.32 -10.15 13.16
N ASN A 86 16.83 -10.98 12.22
CA ASN A 86 17.64 -12.18 12.48
C ASN A 86 16.99 -13.26 13.38
N ASN A 87 15.68 -13.17 13.64
CA ASN A 87 14.98 -14.24 14.32
C ASN A 87 14.46 -15.27 13.31
N PRO A 88 14.95 -16.52 13.32
CA PRO A 88 14.64 -17.51 12.29
C PRO A 88 13.17 -17.96 12.26
N LYS A 89 12.38 -17.62 13.30
CA LYS A 89 10.93 -17.89 13.33
C LYS A 89 10.11 -16.95 12.47
N TYR A 90 10.70 -15.89 11.94
CA TYR A 90 10.02 -14.86 11.18
C TYR A 90 10.76 -14.58 9.88
N GLN A 91 10.02 -14.38 8.80
CA GLN A 91 10.53 -14.01 7.49
C GLN A 91 9.76 -12.80 6.96
N LEU A 92 10.44 -11.84 6.35
CA LEU A 92 9.84 -10.75 5.60
C LEU A 92 10.22 -10.85 4.13
N SER A 93 9.24 -10.95 3.25
CA SER A 93 9.43 -10.81 1.80
C SER A 93 8.91 -9.45 1.33
N CYS A 94 9.80 -8.67 0.73
CA CYS A 94 9.52 -7.35 0.21
C CYS A 94 9.47 -7.40 -1.32
N LEU A 95 8.28 -7.34 -1.89
CA LEU A 95 8.06 -7.10 -3.31
C LEU A 95 7.80 -5.59 -3.49
N VAL A 96 8.85 -4.81 -3.30
CA VAL A 96 8.79 -3.36 -3.30
C VAL A 96 9.71 -2.78 -4.36
N ASN A 97 9.14 -2.02 -5.26
CA ASN A 97 9.89 -1.39 -6.35
C ASN A 97 9.32 0.00 -6.64
N ASN A 98 10.11 0.86 -7.25
CA ASN A 98 9.64 2.13 -7.75
C ASN A 98 10.26 2.39 -9.13
N SER A 99 9.46 2.28 -10.19
CA SER A 99 9.91 2.45 -11.58
C SER A 99 10.40 3.86 -11.93
N PHE A 100 10.21 4.84 -11.05
CA PHE A 100 10.72 6.20 -11.19
C PHE A 100 12.12 6.38 -10.56
N LEU A 101 12.59 5.39 -9.82
CA LEU A 101 13.95 5.35 -9.30
C LEU A 101 14.82 4.51 -10.23
N ASN A 102 16.03 4.98 -10.49
CA ASN A 102 17.02 4.15 -11.16
C ASN A 102 17.57 3.05 -10.21
N GLN A 103 18.35 2.13 -10.73
CA GLN A 103 18.88 1.00 -9.98
C GLN A 103 19.70 1.43 -8.75
N GLU A 104 20.53 2.46 -8.88
CA GLU A 104 21.34 2.97 -7.78
C GLU A 104 20.48 3.59 -6.68
N GLN A 105 19.50 4.42 -7.04
CA GLN A 105 18.56 5.02 -6.12
C GLN A 105 17.72 3.96 -5.39
N MET A 106 17.29 2.93 -6.12
CA MET A 106 16.53 1.82 -5.51
C MET A 106 17.41 1.03 -4.53
N GLN A 107 18.67 0.78 -4.88
CA GLN A 107 19.61 0.12 -3.98
C GLN A 107 19.91 0.95 -2.72
N GLN A 108 20.07 2.27 -2.88
CA GLN A 108 20.23 3.18 -1.74
C GLN A 108 19.00 3.17 -0.82
N ALA A 109 17.80 3.12 -1.40
CA ALA A 109 16.55 3.04 -0.64
C ALA A 109 16.44 1.72 0.16
N VAL A 110 16.83 0.59 -0.46
CA VAL A 110 16.91 -0.72 0.22
C VAL A 110 17.95 -0.69 1.33
N ASN A 111 19.16 -0.21 1.06
CA ASN A 111 20.24 -0.12 2.07
C ASN A 111 19.81 0.75 3.26
N SER A 112 19.18 1.88 2.99
CA SER A 112 18.63 2.76 4.03
C SER A 112 17.55 2.07 4.87
N SER A 113 16.69 1.28 4.23
CA SER A 113 15.63 0.53 4.92
C SER A 113 16.18 -0.58 5.83
N THR A 114 17.29 -1.20 5.43
CA THR A 114 17.99 -2.22 6.22
C THR A 114 19.03 -1.64 7.18
N MET A 115 19.10 -0.31 7.31
CA MET A 115 20.09 0.39 8.15
C MET A 115 21.52 0.03 7.74
N ASN A 116 21.78 -0.22 6.46
CA ASN A 116 23.05 -0.67 5.90
C ASN A 116 23.59 -1.97 6.53
N GLN A 117 22.71 -2.86 7.00
CA GLN A 117 23.05 -4.13 7.60
C GLN A 117 22.49 -5.30 6.79
N HIS A 118 23.12 -6.46 6.92
CA HIS A 118 22.59 -7.71 6.41
C HIS A 118 21.65 -8.36 7.43
N TRP A 119 20.50 -8.81 6.95
CA TRP A 119 19.49 -9.49 7.76
C TRP A 119 19.14 -10.84 7.12
N SER A 120 19.35 -11.92 7.85
CA SER A 120 19.18 -13.28 7.32
C SER A 120 17.72 -13.65 6.98
N ASN A 121 16.78 -12.90 7.52
CA ASN A 121 15.34 -13.18 7.41
C ASN A 121 14.54 -12.08 6.68
N VAL A 122 15.19 -11.30 5.83
CA VAL A 122 14.56 -10.34 4.93
C VAL A 122 14.98 -10.57 3.50
N ASN A 123 14.00 -10.72 2.61
CA ASN A 123 14.23 -10.87 1.17
C ASN A 123 13.63 -9.70 0.41
N PHE A 124 14.43 -9.07 -0.45
CA PHE A 124 13.94 -8.13 -1.45
C PHE A 124 13.80 -8.88 -2.77
N LEU A 125 12.57 -9.05 -3.21
CA LEU A 125 12.25 -9.79 -4.43
C LEU A 125 12.41 -8.91 -5.66
N PRO A 126 12.86 -9.47 -6.79
CA PRO A 126 12.84 -8.77 -8.05
C PRO A 126 11.40 -8.48 -8.49
N HIS A 127 11.24 -7.60 -9.49
CA HIS A 127 9.92 -7.34 -10.07
C HIS A 127 9.33 -8.64 -10.64
N LEU A 128 8.17 -9.03 -10.14
CA LEU A 128 7.38 -10.14 -10.67
C LEU A 128 6.61 -9.66 -11.91
N LYS A 129 6.53 -10.50 -12.94
CA LYS A 129 6.03 -10.10 -14.26
C LYS A 129 4.54 -10.38 -14.44
N THR A 130 3.99 -11.34 -13.69
CA THR A 130 2.61 -11.79 -13.85
C THR A 130 1.85 -11.77 -12.52
N ASN A 131 0.52 -11.70 -12.61
CA ASN A 131 -0.34 -11.82 -11.44
C ASN A 131 -0.23 -13.21 -10.79
N GLU A 132 0.04 -14.26 -11.57
CA GLU A 132 0.27 -15.60 -11.04
C GLU A 132 1.50 -15.68 -10.14
N GLU A 133 2.62 -15.04 -10.53
CA GLU A 133 3.81 -14.95 -9.67
C GLU A 133 3.53 -14.19 -8.38
N VAL A 134 2.75 -13.11 -8.46
CA VAL A 134 2.31 -12.34 -7.28
C VAL A 134 1.36 -13.18 -6.42
N ASN A 135 0.44 -13.93 -7.03
CA ASN A 135 -0.46 -14.85 -6.33
C ASN A 135 0.32 -15.93 -5.57
N MET A 136 1.36 -16.51 -6.19
CA MET A 136 2.25 -17.47 -5.52
C MET A 136 2.89 -16.85 -4.28
N LEU A 137 3.43 -15.64 -4.37
CA LEU A 137 3.98 -14.94 -3.22
C LEU A 137 2.91 -14.71 -2.14
N MET A 138 1.73 -14.20 -2.52
CA MET A 138 0.64 -13.92 -1.58
C MET A 138 0.16 -15.19 -0.86
N ASN A 139 0.14 -16.33 -1.51
CA ASN A 139 -0.23 -17.59 -0.86
C ASN A 139 0.83 -18.10 0.11
N ASN A 140 2.08 -17.72 -0.07
CA ASN A 140 3.19 -18.09 0.81
C ASN A 140 3.33 -17.20 2.05
N ILE A 141 2.71 -16.02 2.10
CA ILE A 141 2.69 -15.18 3.29
C ILE A 141 1.56 -15.58 4.24
N ASP A 142 1.73 -15.32 5.52
CA ASP A 142 0.71 -15.46 6.57
C ASP A 142 0.13 -14.09 6.93
N ILE A 143 0.98 -13.06 6.97
CA ILE A 143 0.64 -11.71 7.40
C ILE A 143 1.01 -10.72 6.30
N ASP A 144 0.03 -9.95 5.83
CA ASP A 144 0.23 -8.86 4.88
C ASP A 144 0.38 -7.51 5.59
N LEU A 145 1.43 -6.76 5.21
CA LEU A 145 1.70 -5.40 5.70
C LEU A 145 1.36 -4.32 4.66
N SER A 146 0.94 -4.70 3.46
CA SER A 146 0.72 -3.79 2.32
C SER A 146 -0.42 -2.80 2.55
N GLY A 147 -1.31 -3.11 3.50
CA GLY A 147 -2.42 -2.25 3.92
C GLY A 147 -2.01 -1.08 4.81
N LEU A 148 -0.78 -1.05 5.33
CA LEU A 148 -0.30 0.00 6.24
C LEU A 148 0.21 1.22 5.47
N SER A 149 -0.69 1.87 4.73
CA SER A 149 -0.38 3.05 3.93
C SER A 149 -1.16 4.29 4.41
N ASN A 150 -0.70 5.47 4.01
CA ASN A 150 -1.25 6.76 4.45
C ASN A 150 -2.40 7.27 3.58
N GLY A 151 -2.80 6.52 2.57
CA GLY A 151 -3.91 6.83 1.66
C GLY A 151 -3.77 6.08 0.33
N GLU A 152 -4.88 5.58 -0.19
CA GLU A 152 -4.93 4.74 -1.39
C GLU A 152 -6.17 5.04 -2.22
N GLY A 153 -6.05 4.78 -3.54
CA GLY A 153 -7.22 4.72 -4.43
C GLY A 153 -8.02 3.43 -4.28
N TRP A 154 -7.35 2.29 -4.00
CA TRP A 154 -7.95 0.99 -3.67
C TRP A 154 -7.00 0.11 -2.84
N ASN A 155 -5.72 0.07 -3.16
CA ASN A 155 -4.69 -0.80 -2.60
C ASN A 155 -4.87 -2.28 -2.98
N LEU A 156 -4.74 -2.58 -4.27
CA LEU A 156 -4.88 -3.95 -4.79
C LEU A 156 -4.05 -5.01 -4.04
N PRO A 157 -2.78 -4.77 -3.65
CA PRO A 157 -2.03 -5.77 -2.90
C PRO A 157 -2.71 -6.19 -1.60
N ALA A 158 -3.11 -5.23 -0.76
CA ALA A 158 -3.77 -5.53 0.51
C ALA A 158 -5.18 -6.11 0.30
N PHE A 159 -5.92 -5.60 -0.69
CA PHE A 159 -7.23 -6.12 -1.04
C PHE A 159 -7.15 -7.59 -1.45
N ASN A 160 -6.22 -7.95 -2.36
CA ASN A 160 -6.04 -9.31 -2.82
C ASN A 160 -5.56 -10.25 -1.70
N ALA A 161 -4.61 -9.80 -0.87
CA ALA A 161 -4.15 -10.57 0.29
C ALA A 161 -5.29 -10.86 1.27
N THR A 162 -6.12 -9.86 1.56
CA THR A 162 -7.30 -10.01 2.44
C THR A 162 -8.31 -10.99 1.84
N ALA A 163 -8.58 -10.88 0.52
CA ALA A 163 -9.50 -11.77 -0.18
C ALA A 163 -8.99 -13.23 -0.23
N LEU A 164 -7.66 -13.42 -0.22
CA LEU A 164 -7.01 -14.73 -0.11
C LEU A 164 -6.95 -15.26 1.36
N GLY A 165 -7.61 -14.59 2.31
CA GLY A 165 -7.67 -15.01 3.69
C GLY A 165 -6.40 -14.79 4.51
N LYS A 166 -5.51 -13.89 4.08
CA LYS A 166 -4.30 -13.54 4.83
C LYS A 166 -4.62 -12.60 6.00
N TRP A 167 -3.84 -12.67 7.07
CA TRP A 167 -3.90 -11.69 8.16
C TRP A 167 -3.39 -10.33 7.67
N SER A 168 -4.30 -9.50 7.16
CA SER A 168 -3.93 -8.19 6.61
C SER A 168 -4.03 -7.10 7.67
N LEU A 169 -2.91 -6.36 7.87
CA LEU A 169 -2.90 -5.15 8.68
C LEU A 169 -3.23 -3.98 7.75
N VAL A 170 -4.32 -3.28 8.03
CA VAL A 170 -4.87 -2.27 7.12
C VAL A 170 -5.13 -0.97 7.87
N SER A 171 -4.62 0.15 7.36
CA SER A 171 -4.96 1.47 7.91
C SER A 171 -6.44 1.78 7.65
N ASN A 172 -7.18 2.12 8.72
CA ASN A 172 -8.61 2.43 8.64
C ASN A 172 -8.85 3.83 8.06
N CYS A 173 -8.45 4.03 6.80
CA CYS A 173 -8.57 5.31 6.13
C CYS A 173 -8.62 5.14 4.61
N SER A 174 -9.00 6.22 3.92
CA SER A 174 -9.17 6.30 2.46
C SER A 174 -10.00 5.14 1.90
N SER A 175 -9.66 4.63 0.74
CA SER A 175 -10.38 3.53 0.07
C SER A 175 -10.43 2.22 0.86
N HIS A 176 -9.57 2.04 1.84
CA HIS A 176 -9.62 0.86 2.69
C HIS A 176 -10.97 0.69 3.40
N LYS A 177 -11.65 1.81 3.72
CA LYS A 177 -12.98 1.81 4.36
C LYS A 177 -14.07 1.19 3.49
N ASP A 178 -13.85 1.07 2.19
CA ASP A 178 -14.83 0.51 1.27
C ASP A 178 -14.84 -1.03 1.32
N TRP A 179 -13.75 -1.66 1.78
CA TRP A 179 -13.62 -3.11 1.74
C TRP A 179 -13.05 -3.75 3.03
N ALA A 180 -12.26 -3.02 3.82
CA ALA A 180 -11.67 -3.54 5.05
C ALA A 180 -12.60 -3.31 6.24
N THR A 181 -12.90 -4.38 6.95
CA THR A 181 -13.73 -4.38 8.16
C THR A 181 -13.03 -5.18 9.27
N LYS A 182 -13.54 -5.10 10.50
CA LYS A 182 -12.99 -5.89 11.64
C LYS A 182 -13.16 -7.39 11.47
N GLU A 183 -14.03 -7.82 10.57
CA GLU A 183 -14.28 -9.23 10.26
C GLU A 183 -13.26 -9.81 9.30
N ASN A 184 -12.61 -8.97 8.46
CA ASN A 184 -11.70 -9.43 7.41
C ASN A 184 -10.27 -8.87 7.50
N ALA A 185 -10.00 -7.89 8.37
CA ALA A 185 -8.69 -7.27 8.51
C ALA A 185 -8.42 -6.79 9.95
N ILE A 186 -7.14 -6.62 10.27
CA ILE A 186 -6.71 -5.94 11.50
C ILE A 186 -6.59 -4.45 11.17
N LEU A 187 -7.56 -3.67 11.64
CA LEU A 187 -7.63 -2.24 11.37
C LEU A 187 -6.73 -1.43 12.29
N ILE A 188 -5.90 -0.57 11.69
CA ILE A 188 -5.01 0.36 12.40
C ILE A 188 -5.55 1.78 12.21
N GLU A 189 -5.95 2.42 13.30
CA GLU A 189 -6.50 3.77 13.26
C GLU A 189 -5.41 4.81 13.01
N PRO A 190 -5.62 5.75 12.07
CA PRO A 190 -4.74 6.89 11.90
C PRO A 190 -4.77 7.81 13.12
N ILE A 191 -3.61 8.39 13.47
CA ILE A 191 -3.48 9.36 14.57
C ILE A 191 -3.69 10.82 14.12
N GLY A 192 -3.97 11.05 12.85
CA GLY A 192 -4.17 12.38 12.29
C GLY A 192 -3.86 12.43 10.79
N LYS A 193 -3.58 13.63 10.31
CA LYS A 193 -3.17 13.91 8.92
C LYS A 193 -1.84 14.66 8.90
N GLN A 194 -1.13 14.58 7.80
CA GLN A 194 0.11 15.30 7.55
C GLN A 194 0.17 15.74 6.08
N PRO A 195 0.88 16.84 5.75
CA PRO A 195 1.00 17.31 4.38
C PRO A 195 1.57 16.24 3.45
N CYS A 196 1.00 16.14 2.25
CA CYS A 196 1.55 15.33 1.18
C CYS A 196 2.87 15.95 0.73
N TYR A 197 3.97 15.32 1.11
CA TYR A 197 5.30 15.75 0.73
C TYR A 197 6.23 14.56 0.64
N ASP A 198 6.97 14.51 -0.45
CA ASP A 198 8.18 13.70 -0.59
C ASP A 198 9.18 14.43 -1.51
N ASN A 199 10.39 13.89 -1.62
CA ASN A 199 11.44 14.54 -2.40
C ASN A 199 11.37 14.22 -3.91
N VAL A 200 10.39 13.44 -4.35
CA VAL A 200 10.28 12.94 -5.72
C VAL A 200 9.07 13.54 -6.43
N PHE A 201 7.86 13.15 -6.00
CA PHE A 201 6.62 13.54 -6.69
C PHE A 201 5.83 14.62 -5.99
N PHE A 202 5.87 14.63 -4.64
CA PHE A 202 5.12 15.54 -3.79
C PHE A 202 6.00 16.65 -3.22
N LYS A 203 7.07 17.01 -3.94
CA LYS A 203 7.93 18.13 -3.56
C LYS A 203 7.22 19.47 -3.79
N GLU A 204 7.64 20.51 -3.09
CA GLU A 204 7.09 21.85 -3.25
C GLU A 204 7.13 22.31 -4.72
N GLY A 205 6.01 22.85 -5.20
CA GLY A 205 5.82 23.27 -6.57
C GLY A 205 5.52 22.14 -7.58
N ALA A 206 5.50 20.88 -7.15
CA ALA A 206 5.10 19.78 -8.01
C ALA A 206 3.55 19.67 -8.08
N PRO A 207 3.00 19.21 -9.24
CA PRO A 207 1.55 19.08 -9.43
C PRO A 207 0.85 18.23 -8.37
N PHE A 208 1.55 17.24 -7.80
CA PHE A 208 1.00 16.33 -6.80
C PHE A 208 1.21 16.80 -5.34
N ASN A 209 1.87 17.95 -5.12
CA ASN A 209 2.04 18.51 -3.79
C ASN A 209 0.79 19.27 -3.35
N GLN A 210 -0.26 18.53 -3.03
CA GLN A 210 -1.53 19.10 -2.59
C GLN A 210 -2.17 18.27 -1.49
N GLY A 211 -2.85 18.94 -0.56
CA GLY A 211 -3.60 18.29 0.50
C GLY A 211 -2.75 17.54 1.53
N ASN A 212 -3.38 16.60 2.16
CA ASN A 212 -2.80 15.81 3.24
C ASN A 212 -3.08 14.33 3.00
N TYR A 213 -2.23 13.49 3.55
CA TYR A 213 -2.51 12.07 3.72
C TYR A 213 -2.57 11.70 5.21
N TYR A 214 -3.15 10.57 5.51
CA TYR A 214 -3.29 10.08 6.87
C TYR A 214 -1.93 9.75 7.47
N LYS A 215 -1.83 9.85 8.80
CA LYS A 215 -0.62 9.52 9.55
C LYS A 215 -0.90 8.35 10.47
N LEU A 216 -0.08 7.30 10.36
CA LEU A 216 -0.08 6.18 11.29
C LEU A 216 0.91 6.42 12.42
N ASP A 217 0.63 5.83 13.60
CA ASP A 217 1.61 5.80 14.69
C ASP A 217 2.67 4.74 14.38
N GLY A 218 3.92 5.11 14.51
CA GLY A 218 5.07 4.22 14.34
C GLY A 218 5.54 3.54 15.65
N LYS A 219 4.69 3.55 16.70
CA LYS A 219 5.01 2.92 18.00
C LYS A 219 4.64 1.45 18.05
#